data_7ccb0d4d9003c8d082dabec217460d9d
#
_entry.id   7ccb0d4d9003c8d082dabec217460d9d
#
_cell.length_a   1.000
_cell.length_b   1.000
_cell.length_c   1.000
_cell.angle_alpha   90.00
_cell.angle_beta   90.00
_cell.angle_gamma   90.00
#
_symmetry.space_group_name_H-M   'P 1'
#
loop_
_entity.id
_entity.type
_entity.pdbx_description
1 polymer ?
#
loop_
_entity_poly.entity_id
_entity_poly.type
_entity_poly.pdbx_seq_one_letter_code
_entity_poly.pdbx_strand_id
1 'polypeptide(L)'
;NIKDKLIKKTGWHVEIAMRYEDPGIDLALHNLKLKGFKRVYVVPLYPHNAMATTITTKVEVERLAKEIHPEVELKFIEPFYKDEKYIKAISKGVRKYILEHNFDKLIFSYHGIPKRQAKKTDLTGAHCFENNDCCEVESLGSADCYKAHTVQSSILIAKELGLKSSEWEIAYQSRIGPGWLTPFTDKRLERLPSEGAKSIGILCPSFISDCLETLEEIDIRGRKTFMDAGGEKMTYI
;
A
#
# COMPACT_ATOMS: atom_id res chain seq x y z
N ASN A 1 -19.40 9.10 -1.35
CA ASN A 1 -18.11 8.54 -1.80
C ASN A 1 -16.96 9.53 -1.53
N ILE A 2 -15.71 9.17 -1.84
CA ILE A 2 -14.54 10.03 -1.59
C ILE A 2 -14.56 11.29 -2.46
N LYS A 3 -15.02 11.19 -3.71
CA LYS A 3 -15.19 12.31 -4.66
C LYS A 3 -16.05 13.41 -4.04
N ASP A 4 -17.25 13.06 -3.56
CA ASP A 4 -18.20 14.03 -2.99
C ASP A 4 -17.66 14.71 -1.74
N LYS A 5 -16.98 13.93 -0.89
CA LYS A 5 -16.32 14.46 0.32
C LYS A 5 -15.22 15.46 -0.03
N LEU A 6 -14.41 15.16 -1.06
CA LEU A 6 -13.35 16.07 -1.52
C LEU A 6 -13.93 17.34 -2.13
N ILE A 7 -14.93 17.24 -3.01
CA ILE A 7 -15.61 18.39 -3.60
C ILE A 7 -16.17 19.29 -2.49
N LYS A 8 -16.90 18.70 -1.53
CA LYS A 8 -17.48 19.47 -0.43
C LYS A 8 -16.43 20.16 0.44
N LYS A 9 -15.29 19.50 0.66
CA LYS A 9 -14.23 20.02 1.55
C LYS A 9 -13.36 21.08 0.89
N THR A 10 -13.09 20.95 -0.41
CA THR A 10 -12.09 21.77 -1.11
C THR A 10 -12.70 22.78 -2.09
N GLY A 11 -13.93 22.55 -2.53
CA GLY A 11 -14.54 23.28 -3.66
C GLY A 11 -13.93 22.93 -5.03
N TRP A 12 -12.99 22.02 -5.09
CA TRP A 12 -12.32 21.60 -6.33
C TRP A 12 -13.21 20.69 -7.14
N HIS A 13 -13.08 20.75 -8.45
CA HIS A 13 -13.61 19.71 -9.32
C HIS A 13 -12.78 18.45 -9.18
N VAL A 14 -13.42 17.31 -9.01
CA VAL A 14 -12.75 16.01 -8.79
C VAL A 14 -13.31 15.00 -9.78
N GLU A 15 -12.44 14.32 -10.49
CA GLU A 15 -12.77 13.13 -11.29
C GLU A 15 -12.13 11.89 -10.65
N ILE A 16 -12.80 10.74 -10.75
CA ILE A 16 -12.27 9.44 -10.40
C ILE A 16 -11.93 8.73 -11.70
N ALA A 17 -10.77 8.10 -11.75
CA ALA A 17 -10.34 7.29 -12.88
C ALA A 17 -9.67 6.00 -12.41
N MET A 18 -9.96 4.92 -13.12
CA MET A 18 -9.35 3.61 -12.91
C MET A 18 -8.25 3.37 -13.93
N ARG A 19 -7.19 2.65 -13.53
CA ARG A 19 -6.08 2.32 -14.42
C ARG A 19 -6.48 1.27 -15.46
N TYR A 20 -7.37 0.35 -15.13
CA TYR A 20 -7.72 -0.82 -15.95
C TYR A 20 -9.22 -1.01 -16.18
N GLU A 21 -10.08 -0.32 -15.44
CA GLU A 21 -11.53 -0.48 -15.46
C GLU A 21 -12.23 0.87 -15.62
N ASP A 22 -13.54 0.86 -15.68
CA ASP A 22 -14.34 2.08 -15.77
C ASP A 22 -14.59 2.72 -14.38
N PRO A 23 -14.64 4.08 -14.33
CA PRO A 23 -14.38 5.04 -15.40
C PRO A 23 -12.89 5.14 -15.73
N GLY A 24 -12.55 5.09 -17.02
CA GLY A 24 -11.16 5.15 -17.49
C GLY A 24 -10.50 6.52 -17.30
N ILE A 25 -9.17 6.55 -17.41
CA ILE A 25 -8.36 7.79 -17.35
C ILE A 25 -8.70 8.72 -18.51
N ASP A 26 -8.97 8.17 -19.68
CA ASP A 26 -9.37 8.88 -20.88
C ASP A 26 -10.66 9.67 -20.68
N LEU A 27 -11.69 9.06 -20.10
CA LEU A 27 -12.95 9.73 -19.80
C LEU A 27 -12.75 10.90 -18.83
N ALA A 28 -11.95 10.70 -17.78
CA ALA A 28 -11.65 11.76 -16.81
C ALA A 28 -10.94 12.94 -17.48
N LEU A 29 -9.95 12.68 -18.34
CA LEU A 29 -9.24 13.73 -19.10
C LEU A 29 -10.15 14.48 -20.08
N HIS A 30 -11.06 13.79 -20.80
CA HIS A 30 -12.06 14.42 -21.63
C HIS A 30 -12.97 15.37 -20.84
N ASN A 31 -13.48 14.91 -19.69
CA ASN A 31 -14.32 15.72 -18.82
C ASN A 31 -13.61 16.99 -18.33
N LEU A 32 -12.34 16.84 -17.92
CA LEU A 32 -11.52 17.96 -17.47
C LEU A 32 -11.25 18.98 -18.59
N LYS A 33 -10.97 18.50 -19.82
CA LYS A 33 -10.80 19.33 -21.00
C LYS A 33 -12.07 20.10 -21.37
N LEU A 34 -13.21 19.42 -21.40
CA LEU A 34 -14.52 20.05 -21.70
C LEU A 34 -14.88 21.16 -20.71
N LYS A 35 -14.43 21.01 -19.45
CA LYS A 35 -14.62 22.04 -18.41
C LYS A 35 -13.54 23.14 -18.43
N GLY A 36 -12.58 23.07 -19.32
CA GLY A 36 -11.54 24.09 -19.50
C GLY A 36 -10.45 24.11 -18.41
N PHE A 37 -10.27 23.02 -17.65
CA PHE A 37 -9.20 22.95 -16.65
C PHE A 37 -7.84 22.81 -17.31
N LYS A 38 -6.93 23.74 -17.03
CA LYS A 38 -5.56 23.77 -17.58
C LYS A 38 -4.52 23.16 -16.63
N ARG A 39 -4.86 22.97 -15.35
CA ARG A 39 -3.99 22.31 -14.36
C ARG A 39 -4.75 21.23 -13.66
N VAL A 40 -4.16 20.02 -13.61
CA VAL A 40 -4.74 18.83 -13.01
C VAL A 40 -3.75 18.22 -12.03
N TYR A 41 -4.21 18.04 -10.80
CA TYR A 41 -3.49 17.28 -9.79
C TYR A 41 -3.91 15.80 -9.90
N VAL A 42 -2.96 14.96 -10.21
CA VAL A 42 -3.14 13.51 -10.27
C VAL A 42 -2.71 12.90 -8.95
N VAL A 43 -3.64 12.21 -8.32
CA VAL A 43 -3.42 11.56 -7.01
C VAL A 43 -3.53 10.05 -7.19
N PRO A 44 -2.43 9.35 -7.50
CA PRO A 44 -2.44 7.89 -7.51
C PRO A 44 -2.69 7.40 -6.09
N LEU A 45 -3.75 6.60 -5.90
CA LEU A 45 -4.13 6.14 -4.57
C LEU A 45 -3.31 4.91 -4.15
N TYR A 46 -2.00 4.98 -4.40
CA TYR A 46 -1.01 3.98 -4.00
C TYR A 46 -0.01 4.65 -3.05
N PRO A 47 -0.06 4.36 -1.74
CA PRO A 47 0.84 4.98 -0.78
C PRO A 47 2.32 4.72 -1.05
N HIS A 48 2.63 3.53 -1.57
CA HIS A 48 3.97 3.01 -1.83
C HIS A 48 4.30 3.01 -3.32
N ASN A 49 5.51 3.42 -3.68
CA ASN A 49 5.93 3.41 -5.08
C ASN A 49 6.14 1.98 -5.58
N ALA A 50 5.49 1.62 -6.69
CA ALA A 50 5.74 0.36 -7.38
C ALA A 50 5.65 0.54 -8.89
N MET A 51 6.46 -0.22 -9.63
CA MET A 51 6.44 -0.18 -11.09
C MET A 51 5.09 -0.56 -11.66
N ALA A 52 4.43 -1.57 -11.06
CA ALA A 52 3.14 -2.08 -11.52
C ALA A 52 1.95 -1.17 -11.21
N THR A 53 2.09 -0.18 -10.34
CA THR A 53 1.02 0.72 -9.91
C THR A 53 1.36 2.18 -10.21
N THR A 54 2.13 2.83 -9.37
CA THR A 54 2.43 4.27 -9.46
C THR A 54 3.05 4.63 -10.80
N ILE A 55 4.09 3.89 -11.23
CA ILE A 55 4.83 4.23 -12.44
C ILE A 55 3.98 4.00 -13.70
N THR A 56 3.31 2.84 -13.81
CA THR A 56 2.44 2.56 -14.97
C THR A 56 1.26 3.52 -15.05
N THR A 57 0.70 3.95 -13.91
CA THR A 57 -0.37 4.94 -13.87
C THR A 57 0.12 6.30 -14.35
N LYS A 58 1.29 6.75 -13.89
CA LYS A 58 1.89 8.01 -14.35
C LYS A 58 2.12 8.02 -15.84
N VAL A 59 2.77 6.99 -16.37
CA VAL A 59 3.05 6.85 -17.81
C VAL A 59 1.76 6.89 -18.64
N GLU A 60 0.71 6.20 -18.21
CA GLU A 60 -0.55 6.17 -18.93
C GLU A 60 -1.29 7.49 -18.89
N VAL A 61 -1.34 8.16 -17.75
CA VAL A 61 -1.94 9.50 -17.64
C VAL A 61 -1.21 10.49 -18.54
N GLU A 62 0.12 10.48 -18.55
CA GLU A 62 0.93 11.35 -19.42
C GLU A 62 0.71 11.05 -20.89
N ARG A 63 0.61 9.77 -21.28
CA ARG A 63 0.33 9.36 -22.66
C ARG A 63 -1.03 9.86 -23.12
N LEU A 64 -2.08 9.55 -22.36
CA LEU A 64 -3.45 9.94 -22.70
C LEU A 64 -3.64 11.45 -22.65
N ALA A 65 -2.98 12.16 -21.73
CA ALA A 65 -3.06 13.61 -21.68
C ALA A 65 -2.47 14.28 -22.93
N LYS A 66 -1.36 13.76 -23.47
CA LYS A 66 -0.79 14.26 -24.74
C LYS A 66 -1.76 14.11 -25.91
N GLU A 67 -2.54 13.04 -25.94
CA GLU A 67 -3.52 12.78 -27.02
C GLU A 67 -4.80 13.59 -26.83
N ILE A 68 -5.34 13.63 -25.61
CA ILE A 68 -6.69 14.16 -25.32
C ILE A 68 -6.65 15.64 -24.96
N HIS A 69 -5.70 16.04 -24.12
CA HIS A 69 -5.62 17.38 -23.54
C HIS A 69 -4.17 17.88 -23.49
N PRO A 70 -3.54 18.11 -24.66
CA PRO A 70 -2.10 18.41 -24.76
C PRO A 70 -1.65 19.69 -24.03
N GLU A 71 -2.58 20.60 -23.75
CA GLU A 71 -2.30 21.87 -23.05
C GLU A 71 -2.36 21.73 -21.51
N VAL A 72 -2.72 20.56 -20.98
CA VAL A 72 -2.88 20.39 -19.53
C VAL A 72 -1.54 20.33 -18.83
N GLU A 73 -1.40 21.10 -17.77
CA GLU A 73 -0.31 20.96 -16.81
C GLU A 73 -0.66 19.88 -15.81
N LEU A 74 0.06 18.75 -15.82
CA LEU A 74 -0.11 17.66 -14.88
C LEU A 74 0.82 17.85 -13.67
N LYS A 75 0.26 17.72 -12.47
CA LYS A 75 1.00 17.68 -11.20
C LYS A 75 0.70 16.37 -10.50
N PHE A 76 1.68 15.50 -10.41
CA PHE A 76 1.54 14.23 -9.70
C PHE A 76 1.85 14.40 -8.22
N ILE A 77 1.01 13.79 -7.40
CA ILE A 77 1.32 13.63 -5.97
C ILE A 77 2.25 12.44 -5.82
N GLU A 78 3.34 12.65 -5.12
CA GLU A 78 4.33 11.61 -4.84
C GLU A 78 3.79 10.55 -3.88
N PRO A 79 4.41 9.35 -3.83
CA PRO A 79 4.07 8.32 -2.87
C PRO A 79 4.07 8.85 -1.43
N PHE A 80 3.00 8.61 -0.70
CA PHE A 80 2.75 9.25 0.59
C PHE A 80 2.90 8.29 1.78
N TYR A 81 3.66 7.21 1.60
CA TYR A 81 3.89 6.12 2.56
C TYR A 81 4.42 6.59 3.93
N LYS A 82 5.09 7.73 4.00
CA LYS A 82 5.61 8.34 5.22
C LYS A 82 4.94 9.70 5.58
N ASP A 83 3.90 10.08 4.86
CA ASP A 83 3.15 11.29 5.20
C ASP A 83 2.52 11.16 6.59
N GLU A 84 2.74 12.15 7.44
CA GLU A 84 2.31 12.13 8.84
C GLU A 84 0.79 11.95 8.97
N LYS A 85 0.00 12.55 8.07
CA LYS A 85 -1.46 12.45 8.09
C LYS A 85 -1.93 11.07 7.69
N TYR A 86 -1.24 10.45 6.72
CA TYR A 86 -1.51 9.07 6.32
C TYR A 86 -1.20 8.11 7.48
N ILE A 87 -0.03 8.22 8.10
CA ILE A 87 0.36 7.39 9.25
C ILE A 87 -0.63 7.56 10.40
N LYS A 88 -0.97 8.80 10.77
CA LYS A 88 -1.96 9.07 11.82
C LYS A 88 -3.37 8.55 11.49
N ALA A 89 -3.78 8.62 10.22
CA ALA A 89 -5.09 8.12 9.80
C ALA A 89 -5.20 6.61 9.97
N ILE A 90 -4.19 5.85 9.50
CA ILE A 90 -4.12 4.40 9.69
C ILE A 90 -4.05 4.06 11.17
N SER A 91 -3.11 4.67 11.91
CA SER A 91 -2.92 4.38 13.33
C SER A 91 -4.17 4.65 14.16
N LYS A 92 -4.94 5.70 13.82
CA LYS A 92 -6.23 5.97 14.47
C LYS A 92 -7.24 4.84 14.23
N GLY A 93 -7.33 4.31 13.01
CA GLY A 93 -8.17 3.16 12.68
C GLY A 93 -7.77 1.93 13.49
N VAL A 94 -6.48 1.59 13.44
CA VAL A 94 -5.92 0.40 14.12
C VAL A 94 -6.05 0.49 15.64
N ARG A 95 -5.83 1.67 16.24
CA ARG A 95 -5.88 1.88 17.70
C ARG A 95 -7.21 1.43 18.31
N LYS A 96 -8.33 1.63 17.59
CA LYS A 96 -9.64 1.16 18.04
C LYS A 96 -9.64 -0.36 18.26
N TYR A 97 -9.11 -1.11 17.29
CA TYR A 97 -9.04 -2.56 17.39
C TYR A 97 -8.07 -3.04 18.47
N ILE A 98 -6.92 -2.37 18.66
CA ILE A 98 -5.99 -2.68 19.74
C ILE A 98 -6.65 -2.49 21.12
N LEU A 99 -7.48 -1.47 21.29
CA LEU A 99 -8.19 -1.23 22.55
C LEU A 99 -9.31 -2.25 22.81
N GLU A 100 -9.94 -2.75 21.77
CA GLU A 100 -11.02 -3.75 21.87
C GLU A 100 -10.52 -5.20 21.96
N HIS A 101 -9.28 -5.45 21.55
CA HIS A 101 -8.71 -6.80 21.44
C HIS A 101 -7.27 -6.83 21.93
N ASN A 102 -6.94 -7.87 22.70
CA ASN A 102 -5.56 -8.19 23.05
C ASN A 102 -4.98 -9.04 21.92
N PHE A 103 -4.17 -8.45 21.08
CA PHE A 103 -3.42 -9.15 20.04
C PHE A 103 -2.05 -9.58 20.58
N ASP A 104 -1.69 -10.85 20.36
CA ASP A 104 -0.32 -11.30 20.57
C ASP A 104 0.63 -10.69 19.54
N LYS A 105 0.10 -10.44 18.32
CA LYS A 105 0.88 -9.83 17.22
C LYS A 105 0.00 -9.08 16.22
N LEU A 106 0.54 -7.98 15.70
CA LEU A 106 -0.03 -7.23 14.59
C LEU A 106 0.76 -7.52 13.31
N ILE A 107 0.09 -7.90 12.22
CA ILE A 107 0.70 -8.20 10.94
C ILE A 107 0.42 -7.06 9.96
N PHE A 108 1.48 -6.46 9.41
CA PHE A 108 1.39 -5.53 8.29
C PHE A 108 1.55 -6.32 6.99
N SER A 109 0.45 -6.64 6.33
CA SER A 109 0.45 -7.41 5.09
C SER A 109 0.43 -6.47 3.88
N TYR A 110 1.40 -6.62 2.99
CA TYR A 110 1.53 -5.83 1.78
C TYR A 110 1.42 -6.73 0.55
N HIS A 111 0.92 -6.19 -0.57
CA HIS A 111 0.99 -6.94 -1.82
C HIS A 111 2.46 -7.23 -2.16
N GLY A 112 2.79 -8.50 -2.39
CA GLY A 112 4.13 -8.90 -2.79
C GLY A 112 4.47 -8.39 -4.19
N ILE A 113 5.74 -8.15 -4.45
CA ILE A 113 6.29 -7.92 -5.79
C ILE A 113 7.52 -8.79 -6.01
N PRO A 114 7.88 -9.09 -7.26
CA PRO A 114 9.15 -9.74 -7.56
C PRO A 114 10.34 -8.93 -7.05
N LYS A 115 11.29 -9.57 -6.37
CA LYS A 115 12.52 -8.92 -5.86
C LYS A 115 13.27 -8.14 -6.95
N ARG A 116 13.24 -8.64 -8.21
CA ARG A 116 13.82 -7.94 -9.36
C ARG A 116 13.21 -6.56 -9.61
N GLN A 117 11.93 -6.37 -9.30
CA GLN A 117 11.29 -5.05 -9.46
C GLN A 117 11.78 -4.07 -8.39
N ALA A 118 11.91 -4.51 -7.13
CA ALA A 118 12.51 -3.70 -6.08
C ALA A 118 13.97 -3.33 -6.42
N LYS A 119 14.76 -4.30 -6.88
CA LYS A 119 16.17 -4.06 -7.28
C LYS A 119 16.29 -3.08 -8.45
N LYS A 120 15.36 -3.04 -9.38
CA LYS A 120 15.37 -2.08 -10.51
C LYS A 120 15.18 -0.62 -10.10
N THR A 121 14.64 -0.34 -8.92
CA THR A 121 14.45 1.03 -8.42
C THR A 121 15.67 1.55 -7.66
N ASP A 122 16.67 0.71 -7.42
CA ASP A 122 17.94 1.10 -6.84
C ASP A 122 18.83 1.80 -7.88
N LEU A 123 18.88 3.11 -7.81
CA LEU A 123 19.67 3.93 -8.72
C LEU A 123 21.19 3.77 -8.55
N THR A 124 21.63 3.22 -7.42
CA THR A 124 23.06 2.99 -7.13
C THR A 124 23.53 1.64 -7.69
N GLY A 125 22.61 0.69 -7.89
CA GLY A 125 22.90 -0.68 -8.30
C GLY A 125 23.63 -1.53 -7.26
N ALA A 126 23.91 -0.98 -6.07
CA ALA A 126 24.76 -1.58 -5.04
C ALA A 126 24.15 -1.51 -3.63
N HIS A 127 22.87 -1.15 -3.49
CA HIS A 127 22.21 -0.99 -2.20
C HIS A 127 21.19 -2.11 -1.92
N CYS A 128 20.32 -2.39 -2.91
CA CYS A 128 19.16 -3.24 -2.71
C CYS A 128 19.53 -4.72 -2.55
N PHE A 129 19.17 -5.31 -1.39
CA PHE A 129 19.50 -6.69 -0.96
C PHE A 129 20.98 -6.97 -0.73
N GLU A 130 21.84 -5.98 -0.67
CA GLU A 130 23.25 -6.17 -0.30
C GLU A 130 23.42 -6.29 1.23
N ASN A 131 22.60 -5.58 1.99
CA ASN A 131 22.56 -5.65 3.45
C ASN A 131 21.14 -5.99 3.93
N ASN A 132 21.03 -6.58 5.13
CA ASN A 132 19.74 -6.96 5.73
C ASN A 132 18.88 -5.74 6.08
N ASP A 133 19.49 -4.62 6.41
CA ASP A 133 18.88 -3.36 6.83
C ASP A 133 18.69 -2.34 5.70
N CYS A 134 18.95 -2.73 4.45
CA CYS A 134 18.87 -1.82 3.29
C CYS A 134 17.55 -1.06 3.14
N CYS A 135 16.47 -1.54 3.76
CA CYS A 135 15.14 -0.90 3.74
C CYS A 135 14.89 0.04 4.92
N GLU A 136 15.73 0.00 5.95
CA GLU A 136 15.56 0.80 7.17
C GLU A 136 16.30 2.15 7.05
N VAL A 137 17.31 2.21 6.20
CA VAL A 137 18.13 3.40 5.99
C VAL A 137 17.67 4.16 4.74
N GLU A 138 17.36 5.44 4.89
CA GLU A 138 17.06 6.31 3.76
C GLU A 138 18.35 6.59 2.96
N SER A 139 18.31 6.29 1.66
CA SER A 139 19.42 6.49 0.74
C SER A 139 18.89 6.68 -0.68
N LEU A 140 19.75 7.07 -1.61
CA LEU A 140 19.39 7.11 -3.04
C LEU A 140 18.95 5.73 -3.57
N GLY A 141 19.49 4.65 -3.02
CA GLY A 141 19.12 3.28 -3.39
C GLY A 141 17.76 2.83 -2.85
N SER A 142 17.30 3.44 -1.75
CA SER A 142 16.01 3.09 -1.13
C SER A 142 14.88 4.07 -1.46
N ALA A 143 15.18 5.24 -2.05
CA ALA A 143 14.24 6.34 -2.24
C ALA A 143 12.96 5.93 -3.01
N ASP A 144 13.09 5.10 -4.04
CA ASP A 144 11.99 4.61 -4.87
C ASP A 144 11.67 3.12 -4.64
N CYS A 145 12.32 2.49 -3.64
CA CYS A 145 12.18 1.07 -3.39
C CYS A 145 10.86 0.75 -2.66
N TYR A 146 9.98 -0.03 -3.32
CA TYR A 146 8.71 -0.48 -2.73
C TYR A 146 8.90 -1.17 -1.37
N LYS A 147 9.89 -2.08 -1.25
CA LYS A 147 10.17 -2.77 0.01
C LYS A 147 10.58 -1.78 1.12
N ALA A 148 11.43 -0.80 0.80
CA ALA A 148 11.80 0.22 1.77
C ALA A 148 10.58 1.06 2.20
N HIS A 149 9.72 1.44 1.26
CA HIS A 149 8.49 2.16 1.59
C HIS A 149 7.57 1.37 2.53
N THR A 150 7.39 0.05 2.31
CA THR A 150 6.57 -0.79 3.19
C THR A 150 7.18 -0.95 4.58
N VAL A 151 8.50 -1.11 4.66
CA VAL A 151 9.24 -1.20 5.94
C VAL A 151 9.11 0.11 6.71
N GLN A 152 9.40 1.24 6.07
CA GLN A 152 9.33 2.55 6.72
C GLN A 152 7.91 2.92 7.17
N SER A 153 6.88 2.64 6.36
CA SER A 153 5.47 2.81 6.80
C SER A 153 5.18 2.00 8.05
N SER A 154 5.58 0.73 8.05
CA SER A 154 5.32 -0.17 9.18
C SER A 154 6.00 0.31 10.45
N ILE A 155 7.27 0.74 10.36
CA ILE A 155 8.01 1.32 11.49
C ILE A 155 7.29 2.56 12.02
N LEU A 156 6.86 3.47 11.14
CA LEU A 156 6.18 4.70 11.52
C LEU A 156 4.80 4.43 12.16
N ILE A 157 4.02 3.49 11.61
CA ILE A 157 2.73 3.09 12.16
C ILE A 157 2.93 2.41 13.52
N ALA A 158 3.87 1.47 13.64
CA ALA A 158 4.18 0.79 14.91
C ALA A 158 4.63 1.79 15.99
N LYS A 159 5.47 2.75 15.63
CA LYS A 159 5.89 3.85 16.53
C LYS A 159 4.71 4.70 16.98
N GLU A 160 3.83 5.11 16.07
CA GLU A 160 2.65 5.92 16.38
C GLU A 160 1.65 5.16 17.29
N LEU A 161 1.61 3.82 17.16
CA LEU A 161 0.80 2.93 18.01
C LEU A 161 1.46 2.60 19.35
N GLY A 162 2.76 2.87 19.52
CA GLY A 162 3.54 2.54 20.71
C GLY A 162 3.89 1.04 20.82
N LEU A 163 3.95 0.33 19.69
CA LEU A 163 4.23 -1.11 19.65
C LEU A 163 5.73 -1.39 19.82
N LYS A 164 6.06 -2.43 20.57
CA LYS A 164 7.42 -2.98 20.65
C LYS A 164 7.71 -3.80 19.39
N SER A 165 8.99 -3.97 19.08
CA SER A 165 9.42 -4.73 17.89
C SER A 165 8.95 -6.19 17.89
N SER A 166 8.72 -6.79 19.06
CA SER A 166 8.17 -8.14 19.20
C SER A 166 6.67 -8.25 18.93
N GLU A 167 5.94 -7.14 18.94
CA GLU A 167 4.47 -7.11 18.87
C GLU A 167 3.93 -6.97 17.43
N TRP A 168 4.81 -6.81 16.44
CA TRP A 168 4.40 -6.70 15.05
C TRP A 168 5.41 -7.31 14.09
N GLU A 169 4.97 -7.57 12.86
CA GLU A 169 5.84 -8.01 11.77
C GLU A 169 5.26 -7.62 10.41
N ILE A 170 6.13 -7.65 9.39
CA ILE A 170 5.75 -7.41 7.99
C ILE A 170 5.69 -8.73 7.25
N ALA A 171 4.67 -8.88 6.39
CA ALA A 171 4.55 -10.00 5.47
C ALA A 171 4.05 -9.54 4.10
N TYR A 172 4.24 -10.37 3.08
CA TYR A 172 3.86 -10.08 1.70
C TYR A 172 2.89 -11.13 1.18
N GLN A 173 1.74 -10.66 0.68
CA GLN A 173 0.65 -11.47 0.13
C GLN A 173 0.67 -11.54 -1.40
N SER A 174 -0.26 -12.28 -2.00
CA SER A 174 -0.56 -12.29 -3.45
C SER A 174 0.61 -12.69 -4.34
N ARG A 175 1.50 -13.55 -3.84
CA ARG A 175 2.62 -14.04 -4.65
C ARG A 175 2.15 -14.96 -5.78
N ILE A 176 2.77 -14.84 -6.94
CA ILE A 176 2.50 -15.72 -8.09
C ILE A 176 3.57 -16.81 -8.23
N GLY A 177 4.79 -16.60 -7.69
CA GLY A 177 5.87 -17.57 -7.86
C GLY A 177 7.11 -17.30 -7.02
N PRO A 178 8.21 -18.01 -7.29
CA PRO A 178 9.48 -17.81 -6.59
C PRO A 178 10.09 -16.44 -6.92
N GLY A 179 10.98 -15.97 -6.03
CA GLY A 179 11.69 -14.69 -6.23
C GLY A 179 10.86 -13.45 -5.90
N TRP A 180 9.75 -13.61 -5.19
CA TRP A 180 8.95 -12.51 -4.64
C TRP A 180 9.45 -12.07 -3.26
N LEU A 181 9.01 -10.90 -2.80
CA LEU A 181 9.33 -10.40 -1.47
C LEU A 181 8.85 -11.38 -0.39
N THR A 182 9.63 -11.51 0.67
CA THR A 182 9.37 -12.41 1.80
C THR A 182 9.52 -11.63 3.11
N PRO A 183 8.94 -12.14 4.24
CA PRO A 183 8.19 -13.41 4.39
C PRO A 183 6.82 -13.37 3.71
N PHE A 184 6.29 -14.53 3.33
CA PHE A 184 4.96 -14.63 2.72
C PHE A 184 3.87 -14.65 3.80
N THR A 185 2.77 -13.90 3.60
CA THR A 185 1.69 -13.78 4.56
C THR A 185 1.04 -15.14 4.86
N ASP A 186 0.72 -15.94 3.84
CA ASP A 186 0.15 -17.27 4.02
C ASP A 186 1.05 -18.17 4.90
N LYS A 187 2.36 -18.13 4.69
CA LYS A 187 3.33 -18.93 5.45
C LYS A 187 3.53 -18.41 6.87
N ARG A 188 3.39 -17.10 7.10
CA ARG A 188 3.41 -16.55 8.45
C ARG A 188 2.16 -16.96 9.22
N LEU A 189 0.99 -16.85 8.60
CA LEU A 189 -0.27 -17.28 9.20
C LEU A 189 -0.28 -18.76 9.61
N GLU A 190 0.34 -19.65 8.82
CA GLU A 190 0.52 -21.07 9.16
C GLU A 190 1.41 -21.28 10.39
N ARG A 191 2.42 -20.43 10.62
CA ARG A 191 3.44 -20.63 11.66
C ARG A 191 3.15 -19.91 12.98
N LEU A 192 2.53 -18.74 12.92
CA LEU A 192 2.30 -17.89 14.08
C LEU A 192 1.65 -18.61 15.27
N PRO A 193 0.65 -19.50 15.09
CA PRO A 193 0.06 -20.22 16.21
C PRO A 193 1.03 -21.14 16.95
N SER A 194 1.96 -21.79 16.24
CA SER A 194 3.00 -22.63 16.84
C SER A 194 4.12 -21.81 17.52
N GLU A 195 4.28 -20.55 17.13
CA GLU A 195 5.22 -19.60 17.74
C GLU A 195 4.60 -18.88 18.97
N GLY A 196 3.36 -19.22 19.33
CA GLY A 196 2.66 -18.68 20.50
C GLY A 196 1.71 -17.51 20.22
N ALA A 197 1.64 -17.02 18.98
CA ALA A 197 0.69 -15.97 18.62
C ALA A 197 -0.66 -16.57 18.22
N LYS A 198 -1.60 -16.64 19.16
CA LYS A 198 -2.93 -17.24 19.02
C LYS A 198 -4.02 -16.21 18.64
N SER A 199 -3.81 -14.94 18.99
CA SER A 199 -4.71 -13.83 18.67
C SER A 199 -3.94 -12.77 17.87
N ILE A 200 -4.33 -12.54 16.61
CA ILE A 200 -3.63 -11.58 15.75
C ILE A 200 -4.55 -10.54 15.13
N GLY A 201 -4.03 -9.33 14.98
CA GLY A 201 -4.57 -8.32 14.09
C GLY A 201 -3.80 -8.32 12.77
N ILE A 202 -4.49 -8.16 11.65
CA ILE A 202 -3.85 -8.02 10.34
C ILE A 202 -4.43 -6.83 9.59
N LEU A 203 -3.55 -6.00 9.05
CA LEU A 203 -3.91 -4.84 8.23
C LEU A 203 -3.09 -4.79 6.96
N CYS A 204 -3.65 -4.16 5.93
CA CYS A 204 -3.08 -4.07 4.59
C CYS A 204 -2.83 -2.61 4.19
N PRO A 205 -1.73 -1.95 4.68
CA PRO A 205 -1.57 -0.50 4.53
C PRO A 205 -1.39 -0.01 3.08
N SER A 206 -1.00 -0.87 2.13
CA SER A 206 -0.94 -0.51 0.72
C SER A 206 -2.31 -0.30 0.08
N PHE A 207 -3.36 -0.82 0.68
CA PHE A 207 -4.72 -0.79 0.15
C PHE A 207 -5.52 0.28 0.89
N ILE A 208 -5.89 1.35 0.19
CA ILE A 208 -6.66 2.45 0.77
C ILE A 208 -8.18 2.20 0.74
N SER A 209 -8.60 1.13 0.11
CA SER A 209 -9.96 0.59 0.10
C SER A 209 -9.91 -0.92 -0.01
N ASP A 210 -10.94 -1.58 0.48
CA ASP A 210 -11.08 -3.02 0.36
C ASP A 210 -11.16 -3.48 -1.10
N CYS A 211 -10.61 -4.66 -1.35
CA CYS A 211 -10.58 -5.34 -2.64
C CYS A 211 -10.50 -6.87 -2.43
N LEU A 212 -10.35 -7.65 -3.50
CA LEU A 212 -10.21 -9.11 -3.41
C LEU A 212 -9.02 -9.54 -2.55
N GLU A 213 -7.90 -8.83 -2.70
CA GLU A 213 -6.66 -9.11 -1.97
C GLU A 213 -6.79 -8.88 -0.47
N THR A 214 -7.70 -8.01 -0.03
CA THR A 214 -7.93 -7.77 1.39
C THR A 214 -9.05 -8.63 1.96
N LEU A 215 -10.19 -8.69 1.30
CA LEU A 215 -11.37 -9.37 1.81
C LEU A 215 -11.32 -10.88 1.57
N GLU A 216 -10.99 -11.32 0.36
CA GLU A 216 -10.97 -12.75 0.04
C GLU A 216 -9.66 -13.39 0.45
N GLU A 217 -8.51 -12.83 0.01
CA GLU A 217 -7.22 -13.45 0.29
C GLU A 217 -6.85 -13.38 1.78
N ILE A 218 -7.01 -12.21 2.42
CA ILE A 218 -6.60 -12.03 3.82
C ILE A 218 -7.72 -12.39 4.78
N ASP A 219 -8.89 -11.75 4.68
CA ASP A 219 -9.92 -11.92 5.69
C ASP A 219 -10.60 -13.31 5.62
N ILE A 220 -10.83 -13.87 4.44
CA ILE A 220 -11.47 -15.19 4.31
C ILE A 220 -10.42 -16.31 4.32
N ARG A 221 -9.53 -16.38 3.30
CA ARG A 221 -8.56 -17.49 3.19
C ARG A 221 -7.48 -17.43 4.26
N GLY A 222 -6.93 -16.24 4.51
CA GLY A 222 -5.89 -16.04 5.52
C GLY A 222 -6.41 -16.40 6.91
N ARG A 223 -7.62 -15.98 7.26
CA ARG A 223 -8.28 -16.36 8.51
C ARG A 223 -8.42 -17.87 8.63
N LYS A 224 -8.92 -18.53 7.57
CA LYS A 224 -9.02 -19.98 7.57
C LYS A 224 -7.68 -20.65 7.80
N THR A 225 -6.64 -20.22 7.07
CA THR A 225 -5.27 -20.74 7.23
C THR A 225 -4.76 -20.61 8.66
N PHE A 226 -4.94 -19.45 9.28
CA PHE A 226 -4.52 -19.19 10.64
C PHE A 226 -5.26 -20.04 11.67
N MET A 227 -6.59 -20.14 11.52
CA MET A 227 -7.44 -20.96 12.42
C MET A 227 -7.12 -22.46 12.28
N ASP A 228 -6.98 -22.96 11.05
CA ASP A 228 -6.60 -24.37 10.79
C ASP A 228 -5.23 -24.73 11.39
N ALA A 229 -4.32 -23.77 11.47
CA ALA A 229 -3.00 -23.92 12.09
C ALA A 229 -3.03 -23.86 13.63
N GLY A 230 -4.20 -23.72 14.25
CA GLY A 230 -4.39 -23.65 15.68
C GLY A 230 -4.36 -22.25 16.28
N GLY A 231 -4.62 -21.23 15.47
CA GLY A 231 -4.95 -19.87 15.92
C GLY A 231 -6.33 -19.82 16.57
N GLU A 232 -6.55 -18.86 17.45
CA GLU A 232 -7.81 -18.71 18.19
C GLU A 232 -8.62 -17.51 17.67
N LYS A 233 -7.95 -16.44 17.26
CA LYS A 233 -8.60 -15.23 16.77
C LYS A 233 -7.73 -14.50 15.75
N MET A 234 -8.31 -14.20 14.61
CA MET A 234 -7.73 -13.28 13.64
C MET A 234 -8.71 -12.16 13.34
N THR A 235 -8.27 -10.92 13.47
CA THR A 235 -9.07 -9.72 13.16
C THR A 235 -8.43 -9.00 11.97
N TYR A 236 -9.16 -8.90 10.87
CA TYR A 236 -8.82 -8.00 9.76
C TYR A 236 -9.23 -6.57 10.14
N ILE A 237 -8.32 -5.58 9.91
CA ILE A 237 -8.44 -4.20 10.38
C ILE A 237 -8.47 -3.24 9.19
#